data_e7df267365af562bb0fe9df75b5d09a7
#
_entry.id   e7df267365af562bb0fe9df75b5d09a7
#
_cell.length_a   1.000
_cell.length_b   1.000
_cell.length_c   1.000
_cell.angle_alpha   90.00
_cell.angle_beta   90.00
_cell.angle_gamma   90.00
#
_symmetry.space_group_name_H-M   'P 1'
#
loop_
_entity.id
_entity.type
_entity.pdbx_description
1 polymer ?
#
loop_
_entity_poly.entity_id
_entity_poly.type
_entity_poly.pdbx_seq_one_letter_code
_entity_poly.pdbx_strand_id
1 'polypeptide(L)'
;MYSYVSSFGVAMNPDFWNRLTPDLQGIVTKSMTGVEKEVGEAWDGLDVPGKKAIMDGGGEAIRLSPEENARFRKIGADVAEARVKELESKGMPARAIYDRMKSLAEEHAKSSKNFWN
;
A
#
# COMPACT_ATOMS: atom_id res chain seq x y z
N MET A 1 -7.69 13.21 1.41
CA MET A 1 -6.35 13.04 0.79
C MET A 1 -5.65 11.88 1.48
N TYR A 2 -5.02 11.00 0.72
CA TYR A 2 -4.14 9.97 1.26
C TYR A 2 -2.70 10.42 1.02
N SER A 3 -2.04 10.89 2.07
CA SER A 3 -0.65 11.38 1.99
C SER A 3 0.38 10.32 2.36
N TYR A 4 -0.09 9.19 2.83
CA TYR A 4 0.75 8.12 3.34
C TYR A 4 0.12 6.75 3.04
N VAL A 5 0.93 5.83 2.53
CA VAL A 5 0.59 4.43 2.31
C VAL A 5 1.76 3.58 2.82
N SER A 6 1.48 2.63 3.71
CA SER A 6 2.45 1.63 4.12
C SER A 6 2.28 0.36 3.29
N SER A 7 3.39 -0.18 2.84
CA SER A 7 3.45 -1.54 2.32
C SER A 7 4.27 -2.42 3.27
N PHE A 8 3.80 -3.64 3.48
CA PHE A 8 4.48 -4.62 4.31
C PHE A 8 4.92 -5.79 3.44
N GLY A 9 6.10 -6.32 3.74
CA GLY A 9 6.60 -7.51 3.09
C GLY A 9 6.96 -8.57 4.14
N VAL A 10 6.65 -9.82 3.84
CA VAL A 10 7.14 -10.97 4.61
C VAL A 10 8.33 -11.54 3.84
N ALA A 11 9.49 -11.56 4.48
CA ALA A 11 10.71 -12.06 3.88
C ALA A 11 11.31 -13.18 4.73
N MET A 12 11.95 -14.12 4.07
CA MET A 12 12.68 -15.21 4.70
C MET A 12 14.14 -15.16 4.24
N ASN A 13 15.06 -15.48 5.16
CA ASN A 13 16.49 -15.60 4.80
C ASN A 13 16.67 -16.71 3.75
N PRO A 14 17.34 -16.42 2.61
CA PRO A 14 17.54 -17.41 1.54
C PRO A 14 18.28 -18.67 2.01
N ASP A 15 19.27 -18.55 2.88
CA ASP A 15 20.00 -19.71 3.39
C ASP A 15 19.13 -20.60 4.28
N PHE A 16 18.21 -20.00 5.02
CA PHE A 16 17.22 -20.76 5.78
C PHE A 16 16.23 -21.47 4.85
N TRP A 17 15.70 -20.75 3.85
CA TRP A 17 14.82 -21.31 2.83
C TRP A 17 15.42 -22.51 2.12
N ASN A 18 16.68 -22.40 1.71
CA ASN A 18 17.40 -23.45 0.98
C ASN A 18 17.69 -24.70 1.83
N ARG A 19 17.63 -24.60 3.17
CA ARG A 19 17.76 -25.75 4.07
C ARG A 19 16.45 -26.48 4.31
N LEU A 20 15.32 -25.89 3.96
CA LEU A 20 14.02 -26.57 4.04
C LEU A 20 13.93 -27.64 2.96
N THR A 21 13.31 -28.76 3.31
CA THR A 21 12.97 -29.79 2.31
C THR A 21 11.94 -29.24 1.32
N PRO A 22 11.86 -29.78 0.10
CA PRO A 22 10.85 -29.35 -0.89
C PRO A 22 9.41 -29.38 -0.36
N ASP A 23 9.06 -30.37 0.46
CA ASP A 23 7.75 -30.47 1.08
C ASP A 23 7.48 -29.29 2.04
N LEU A 24 8.46 -28.92 2.87
CA LEU A 24 8.34 -27.80 3.79
C LEU A 24 8.28 -26.46 3.03
N GLN A 25 9.08 -26.30 1.96
CA GLN A 25 8.99 -25.14 1.08
C GLN A 25 7.59 -25.03 0.45
N GLY A 26 7.03 -26.16 0.01
CA GLY A 26 5.66 -26.23 -0.52
C GLY A 26 4.60 -25.83 0.51
N ILE A 27 4.73 -26.29 1.75
CA ILE A 27 3.82 -25.91 2.85
C ILE A 27 3.88 -24.40 3.11
N VAL A 28 5.07 -23.84 3.26
CA VAL A 28 5.26 -22.40 3.49
C VAL A 28 4.68 -21.60 2.34
N THR A 29 4.99 -21.94 1.09
CA THR A 29 4.44 -21.25 -0.08
C THR A 29 2.91 -21.29 -0.10
N LYS A 30 2.35 -22.48 0.15
CA LYS A 30 0.89 -22.66 0.16
C LYS A 30 0.21 -21.87 1.30
N SER A 31 0.84 -21.80 2.47
CA SER A 31 0.29 -21.05 3.61
C SER A 31 0.22 -19.54 3.37
N MET A 32 1.02 -19.02 2.43
CA MET A 32 1.03 -17.60 2.07
C MET A 32 0.06 -17.26 0.93
N THR A 33 -0.60 -18.26 0.32
CA THR A 33 -1.52 -18.01 -0.78
C THR A 33 -2.80 -17.35 -0.29
N GLY A 34 -3.10 -16.15 -0.77
CA GLY A 34 -4.30 -15.37 -0.40
C GLY A 34 -4.17 -14.58 0.91
N VAL A 35 -3.05 -14.71 1.61
CA VAL A 35 -2.79 -13.97 2.88
C VAL A 35 -2.84 -12.46 2.67
N GLU A 36 -2.42 -11.97 1.51
CA GLU A 36 -2.48 -10.55 1.17
C GLU A 36 -3.89 -9.98 1.25
N LYS A 37 -4.89 -10.74 0.85
CA LYS A 37 -6.30 -10.35 0.95
C LYS A 37 -6.77 -10.37 2.40
N GLU A 38 -6.47 -11.42 3.14
CA GLU A 38 -6.86 -11.57 4.56
C GLU A 38 -6.26 -10.45 5.42
N VAL A 39 -4.98 -10.14 5.19
CA VAL A 39 -4.29 -9.04 5.88
C VAL A 39 -4.90 -7.68 5.48
N GLY A 40 -5.21 -7.47 4.20
CA GLY A 40 -5.90 -6.26 3.75
C GLY A 40 -7.25 -6.07 4.43
N GLU A 41 -8.07 -7.12 4.49
CA GLU A 41 -9.36 -7.09 5.19
C GLU A 41 -9.23 -6.83 6.70
N ALA A 42 -8.19 -7.38 7.34
CA ALA A 42 -7.90 -7.13 8.74
C ALA A 42 -7.53 -5.66 8.99
N TRP A 43 -6.70 -5.06 8.12
CA TRP A 43 -6.37 -3.63 8.17
C TRP A 43 -7.59 -2.74 7.95
N ASP A 44 -8.42 -3.04 6.96
CA ASP A 44 -9.69 -2.33 6.73
C ASP A 44 -10.59 -2.37 7.98
N GLY A 45 -10.56 -3.48 8.72
CA GLY A 45 -11.30 -3.63 9.97
C GLY A 45 -10.83 -2.71 11.11
N LEU A 46 -9.59 -2.21 11.06
CA LEU A 46 -9.04 -1.29 12.05
C LEU A 46 -9.45 0.17 11.81
N ASP A 47 -9.87 0.54 10.62
CA ASP A 47 -10.22 1.93 10.28
C ASP A 47 -11.41 2.44 11.09
N VAL A 48 -12.44 1.61 11.26
CA VAL A 48 -13.66 2.02 11.99
C VAL A 48 -13.37 2.27 13.48
N PRO A 49 -12.78 1.34 14.25
CA PRO A 49 -12.45 1.58 15.64
C PRO A 49 -11.36 2.67 15.79
N GLY A 50 -10.41 2.76 14.86
CA GLY A 50 -9.40 3.82 14.85
C GLY A 50 -10.00 5.21 14.71
N LYS A 51 -10.90 5.39 13.74
CA LYS A 51 -11.66 6.65 13.57
C LYS A 51 -12.45 6.98 14.82
N LYS A 52 -13.17 5.99 15.38
CA LYS A 52 -13.94 6.19 16.62
C LYS A 52 -13.05 6.64 17.76
N ALA A 53 -11.91 6.00 17.99
CA ALA A 53 -10.99 6.37 19.06
C ALA A 53 -10.46 7.80 18.93
N ILE A 54 -10.15 8.26 17.70
CA ILE A 54 -9.74 9.65 17.43
C ILE A 54 -10.86 10.62 17.77
N MET A 55 -12.08 10.36 17.32
CA MET A 55 -13.23 11.24 17.56
C MET A 55 -13.62 11.30 19.03
N ASP A 56 -13.65 10.16 19.73
CA ASP A 56 -13.93 10.07 21.18
C ASP A 56 -12.86 10.78 22.01
N GLY A 57 -11.61 10.82 21.52
CA GLY A 57 -10.51 11.54 22.13
C GLY A 57 -10.49 13.07 21.86
N GLY A 58 -11.54 13.60 21.23
CA GLY A 58 -11.64 15.03 20.87
C GLY A 58 -10.90 15.42 19.59
N GLY A 59 -10.48 14.44 18.79
CA GLY A 59 -9.88 14.70 17.48
C GLY A 59 -10.91 15.17 16.46
N GLU A 60 -10.44 15.84 15.41
CA GLU A 60 -11.27 16.35 14.32
C GLU A 60 -10.88 15.72 12.98
N ALA A 61 -11.87 15.33 12.19
CA ALA A 61 -11.67 14.85 10.83
C ALA A 61 -11.68 16.05 9.86
N ILE A 62 -10.51 16.54 9.52
CA ILE A 62 -10.35 17.68 8.60
C ILE A 62 -10.52 17.19 7.16
N ARG A 63 -11.47 17.78 6.43
CA ARG A 63 -11.66 17.54 5.00
C ARG A 63 -11.11 18.70 4.21
N LEU A 64 -10.16 18.40 3.33
CA LEU A 64 -9.59 19.40 2.42
C LEU A 64 -10.57 19.71 1.28
N SER A 65 -10.58 20.98 0.83
CA SER A 65 -11.33 21.36 -0.37
C SER A 65 -10.83 20.61 -1.62
N PRO A 66 -11.63 20.52 -2.71
CA PRO A 66 -11.18 19.96 -3.96
C PRO A 66 -9.90 20.62 -4.48
N GLU A 67 -9.77 21.93 -4.34
CA GLU A 67 -8.61 22.73 -4.77
C GLU A 67 -7.37 22.37 -3.97
N GLU A 68 -7.48 22.29 -2.64
CA GLU A 68 -6.37 21.86 -1.79
C GLU A 68 -5.96 20.42 -2.08
N ASN A 69 -6.91 19.52 -2.29
CA ASN A 69 -6.62 18.15 -2.71
C ASN A 69 -5.87 18.10 -4.05
N ALA A 70 -6.24 18.97 -5.01
CA ALA A 70 -5.55 19.03 -6.30
C ALA A 70 -4.10 19.55 -6.15
N ARG A 71 -3.86 20.54 -5.27
CA ARG A 71 -2.51 21.04 -4.96
C ARG A 71 -1.63 19.96 -4.35
N PHE A 72 -2.14 19.22 -3.36
CA PHE A 72 -1.42 18.10 -2.77
C PHE A 72 -1.10 17.00 -3.77
N ARG A 73 -2.07 16.63 -4.62
CA ARG A 73 -1.85 15.63 -5.68
C ARG A 73 -0.76 16.05 -6.66
N LYS A 74 -0.73 17.34 -7.03
CA LYS A 74 0.30 17.86 -7.91
C LYS A 74 1.69 17.72 -7.29
N ILE A 75 1.86 18.14 -6.03
CA ILE A 75 3.13 18.00 -5.31
C ILE A 75 3.55 16.54 -5.23
N GLY A 76 2.64 15.64 -4.88
CA GLY A 76 2.93 14.20 -4.81
C GLY A 76 3.33 13.63 -6.17
N ALA A 77 2.69 14.05 -7.26
CA ALA A 77 3.03 13.63 -8.61
C ALA A 77 4.44 14.13 -9.03
N ASP A 78 4.78 15.37 -8.72
CA ASP A 78 6.10 15.95 -9.03
C ASP A 78 7.21 15.19 -8.28
N VAL A 79 7.00 14.86 -7.00
CA VAL A 79 7.93 14.06 -6.19
C VAL A 79 8.08 12.64 -6.72
N ALA A 80 6.97 11.98 -7.06
CA ALA A 80 6.99 10.63 -7.62
C ALA A 80 7.73 10.59 -8.97
N GLU A 81 7.49 11.59 -9.83
CA GLU A 81 8.16 11.71 -11.12
C GLU A 81 9.68 11.89 -10.98
N ALA A 82 10.09 12.74 -10.04
CA ALA A 82 11.52 12.92 -9.73
C ALA A 82 12.16 11.62 -9.26
N ARG A 83 11.46 10.85 -8.42
CA ARG A 83 11.95 9.57 -7.91
C ARG A 83 12.02 8.49 -8.99
N VAL A 84 11.02 8.44 -9.87
CA VAL A 84 11.03 7.51 -11.02
C VAL A 84 12.25 7.77 -11.89
N LYS A 85 12.50 9.03 -12.28
CA LYS A 85 13.69 9.41 -13.08
C LYS A 85 15.00 9.05 -12.41
N GLU A 86 15.12 9.28 -11.11
CA GLU A 86 16.30 8.90 -10.34
C GLU A 86 16.56 7.39 -10.40
N LEU A 87 15.51 6.58 -10.23
CA LEU A 87 15.63 5.12 -10.26
C LEU A 87 15.93 4.60 -11.69
N GLU A 88 15.33 5.21 -12.71
CA GLU A 88 15.65 4.91 -14.12
C GLU A 88 17.12 5.19 -14.44
N SER A 89 17.67 6.29 -13.92
CA SER A 89 19.10 6.62 -14.10
C SER A 89 20.04 5.59 -13.46
N LYS A 90 19.54 4.80 -12.51
CA LYS A 90 20.25 3.67 -11.88
C LYS A 90 19.99 2.32 -12.57
N GLY A 91 19.33 2.32 -13.74
CA GLY A 91 19.04 1.13 -14.53
C GLY A 91 17.82 0.32 -14.05
N MET A 92 16.99 0.87 -13.15
CA MET A 92 15.77 0.20 -12.69
C MET A 92 14.60 0.48 -13.65
N PRO A 93 13.69 -0.47 -13.90
CA PRO A 93 12.51 -0.27 -14.74
C PRO A 93 11.40 0.51 -14.00
N ALA A 94 11.77 1.64 -13.38
CA ALA A 94 10.93 2.34 -12.42
C ALA A 94 9.65 2.90 -13.04
N ARG A 95 9.70 3.37 -14.30
CA ARG A 95 8.52 3.85 -15.02
C ARG A 95 7.46 2.75 -15.16
N ALA A 96 7.86 1.59 -15.66
CA ALA A 96 6.95 0.47 -15.86
C ALA A 96 6.32 0.00 -14.54
N ILE A 97 7.11 -0.05 -13.46
CA ILE A 97 6.62 -0.41 -12.12
C ILE A 97 5.63 0.65 -11.64
N TYR A 98 5.96 1.93 -11.73
CA TYR A 98 5.11 3.03 -11.27
C TYR A 98 3.77 3.06 -12.01
N ASP A 99 3.79 2.93 -13.34
CA ASP A 99 2.58 2.93 -14.16
C ASP A 99 1.70 1.71 -13.84
N ARG A 100 2.31 0.54 -13.61
CA ARG A 100 1.56 -0.65 -13.19
C ARG A 100 0.94 -0.48 -11.81
N MET A 101 1.66 0.10 -10.84
CA MET A 101 1.13 0.41 -9.52
C MET A 101 -0.07 1.35 -9.60
N LYS A 102 0.00 2.40 -10.42
CA LYS A 102 -1.13 3.33 -10.64
C LYS A 102 -2.34 2.63 -11.23
N SER A 103 -2.13 1.84 -12.27
CA SER A 103 -3.20 1.07 -12.92
C SER A 103 -3.91 0.13 -11.92
N LEU A 104 -3.15 -0.59 -11.10
CA LEU A 104 -3.70 -1.47 -10.06
C LEU A 104 -4.46 -0.68 -8.99
N ALA A 105 -3.92 0.46 -8.55
CA ALA A 105 -4.59 1.33 -7.59
C ALA A 105 -5.93 1.84 -8.13
N GLU A 106 -6.00 2.25 -9.40
CA GLU A 106 -7.24 2.69 -10.05
C GLU A 106 -8.25 1.55 -10.22
N GLU A 107 -7.78 0.34 -10.53
CA GLU A 107 -8.60 -0.86 -10.64
C GLU A 107 -9.25 -1.21 -9.29
N HIS A 108 -8.44 -1.32 -8.24
CA HIS A 108 -8.89 -1.72 -6.92
C HIS A 108 -9.64 -0.61 -6.17
N ALA A 109 -9.42 0.67 -6.50
CA ALA A 109 -10.18 1.77 -5.92
C ALA A 109 -11.69 1.66 -6.13
N LYS A 110 -12.12 0.96 -7.19
CA LYS A 110 -13.54 0.74 -7.50
C LYS A 110 -14.26 -0.16 -6.49
N SER A 111 -13.53 -1.05 -5.85
CA SER A 111 -14.03 -1.99 -4.83
C SER A 111 -13.57 -1.66 -3.40
N SER A 112 -12.71 -0.66 -3.26
CA SER A 112 -12.17 -0.25 -1.96
C SER A 112 -13.24 0.38 -1.08
N LYS A 113 -13.25 0.01 0.19
CA LYS A 113 -14.09 0.63 1.21
C LYS A 113 -13.36 1.82 1.81
N ASN A 114 -13.91 3.02 1.63
CA ASN A 114 -13.38 4.22 2.27
C ASN A 114 -14.18 4.55 3.52
N PHE A 115 -13.63 4.24 4.68
CA PHE A 115 -14.29 4.47 5.98
C PHE A 115 -14.20 5.92 6.47
N TRP A 116 -13.50 6.80 5.74
CA TRP A 116 -13.32 8.21 6.08
C TRP A 116 -14.21 9.18 5.27
N ASN A 117 -14.99 8.65 4.31
CA ASN A 117 -15.99 9.42 3.56
C ASN A 117 -17.33 9.54 4.31
#